data_907ac186e8555ddec8865f30301ff705
#
_entry.id   907ac186e8555ddec8865f30301ff705
#
_cell.length_a   1.000
_cell.length_b   1.000
_cell.length_c   1.000
_cell.angle_alpha   90.00
_cell.angle_beta   90.00
_cell.angle_gamma   90.00
#
_symmetry.space_group_name_H-M   'P 1'
#
loop_
_entity.id
_entity.type
_entity.pdbx_description
1 polymer ?
#
loop_
_entity_poly.entity_id
_entity_poly.type
_entity_poly.pdbx_seq_one_letter_code
_entity_poly.pdbx_strand_id
1 'polypeptide(L)'
;MIAWCLKALLSHWWRNPVQLFAYLAGLALATALWSGVQAINSEARASYDAAAKTLGEGQYDLLIPKQGNRIPQDVYVLLRKSGWLVSPVIEARIDDVRLLGIDVVTSATALPNLANGQSAITYDTLFANEETALKVSMLANVTVDKSIAPGIAIGDIGLVQRILKRDDLTRLILLPNQP
;
A
#
# COMPACT_ATOMS: atom_id res chain seq x y z
N MET A 1 -36.25 -22.32 39.04
CA MET A 1 -35.28 -23.43 38.93
C MET A 1 -33.89 -22.99 38.45
N ILE A 2 -33.78 -22.19 37.39
CA ILE A 2 -32.48 -21.71 36.83
C ILE A 2 -31.64 -20.98 37.85
N ALA A 3 -32.24 -20.11 38.70
CA ALA A 3 -31.50 -19.34 39.72
C ALA A 3 -30.87 -20.21 40.80
N TRP A 4 -31.51 -21.32 41.17
CA TRP A 4 -30.96 -22.26 42.14
C TRP A 4 -29.78 -23.09 41.59
N CYS A 5 -29.87 -23.49 40.30
CA CYS A 5 -28.77 -24.15 39.60
C CYS A 5 -27.54 -23.22 39.46
N LEU A 6 -27.76 -21.97 39.09
CA LEU A 6 -26.70 -20.95 39.02
C LEU A 6 -26.05 -20.70 40.36
N LYS A 7 -26.85 -20.63 41.45
CA LYS A 7 -26.34 -20.45 42.81
C LYS A 7 -25.52 -21.65 43.28
N ALA A 8 -25.94 -22.87 42.92
CA ALA A 8 -25.16 -24.09 43.21
C ALA A 8 -23.84 -24.14 42.48
N LEU A 9 -23.82 -23.77 41.17
CA LEU A 9 -22.61 -23.69 40.37
C LEU A 9 -21.63 -22.61 40.89
N LEU A 10 -22.15 -21.42 41.22
CA LEU A 10 -21.35 -20.32 41.76
C LEU A 10 -20.81 -20.62 43.17
N SER A 11 -21.51 -21.42 43.99
CA SER A 11 -21.06 -21.74 45.35
C SER A 11 -19.74 -22.53 45.37
N HIS A 12 -19.47 -23.33 44.36
CA HIS A 12 -18.21 -24.05 44.21
C HIS A 12 -17.03 -23.08 44.03
N TRP A 13 -17.18 -22.01 43.25
CA TRP A 13 -16.16 -21.03 43.01
C TRP A 13 -15.81 -20.18 44.22
N TRP A 14 -16.81 -19.87 45.08
CA TRP A 14 -16.56 -19.16 46.33
C TRP A 14 -15.78 -20.00 47.36
N ARG A 15 -15.87 -21.32 47.25
CA ARG A 15 -15.12 -22.25 48.11
C ARG A 15 -13.68 -22.50 47.65
N ASN A 16 -13.39 -22.22 46.39
CA ASN A 16 -12.07 -22.43 45.79
C ASN A 16 -11.57 -21.14 45.05
N PRO A 17 -11.26 -20.08 45.81
CA PRO A 17 -10.94 -18.78 45.21
C PRO A 17 -9.65 -18.80 44.35
N VAL A 18 -8.68 -19.63 44.70
CA VAL A 18 -7.43 -19.77 43.91
C VAL A 18 -7.71 -20.33 42.52
N GLN A 19 -8.61 -21.30 42.41
CA GLN A 19 -8.99 -21.91 41.17
C GLN A 19 -9.78 -20.90 40.26
N LEU A 20 -10.68 -20.14 40.87
CA LEU A 20 -11.39 -19.06 40.19
C LEU A 20 -10.42 -18.01 39.63
N PHE A 21 -9.45 -17.59 40.47
CA PHE A 21 -8.45 -16.63 40.05
C PHE A 21 -7.60 -17.14 38.86
N ALA A 22 -7.18 -18.41 38.91
CA ALA A 22 -6.41 -19.03 37.83
C ALA A 22 -7.17 -19.07 36.52
N TYR A 23 -8.49 -19.37 36.53
CA TYR A 23 -9.32 -19.33 35.35
C TYR A 23 -9.50 -17.90 34.80
N LEU A 24 -9.75 -16.93 35.68
CA LEU A 24 -9.89 -15.53 35.28
C LEU A 24 -8.59 -14.98 34.69
N ALA A 25 -7.46 -15.30 35.33
CA ALA A 25 -6.15 -14.91 34.84
C ALA A 25 -5.85 -15.54 33.45
N GLY A 26 -6.13 -16.83 33.28
CA GLY A 26 -5.99 -17.52 32.00
C GLY A 26 -6.87 -16.90 30.90
N LEU A 27 -8.14 -16.60 31.22
CA LEU A 27 -9.04 -15.95 30.27
C LEU A 27 -8.56 -14.54 29.93
N ALA A 28 -8.12 -13.76 30.91
CA ALA A 28 -7.59 -12.41 30.72
C ALA A 28 -6.34 -12.43 29.83
N LEU A 29 -5.41 -13.35 30.06
CA LEU A 29 -4.22 -13.51 29.23
C LEU A 29 -4.58 -13.92 27.80
N ALA A 30 -5.51 -14.85 27.61
CA ALA A 30 -5.95 -15.28 26.29
C ALA A 30 -6.61 -14.12 25.51
N THR A 31 -7.47 -13.34 26.17
CA THR A 31 -8.11 -12.18 25.55
C THR A 31 -7.11 -11.06 25.26
N ALA A 32 -6.14 -10.83 26.13
CA ALA A 32 -5.08 -9.84 25.91
C ALA A 32 -4.20 -10.21 24.71
N LEU A 33 -3.79 -11.47 24.60
CA LEU A 33 -3.04 -11.99 23.45
C LEU A 33 -3.83 -11.84 22.15
N TRP A 34 -5.09 -12.24 22.15
CA TRP A 34 -5.95 -12.12 20.99
C TRP A 34 -6.11 -10.65 20.57
N SER A 35 -6.39 -9.77 21.52
CA SER A 35 -6.54 -8.34 21.27
C SER A 35 -5.24 -7.72 20.75
N GLY A 36 -4.09 -8.11 21.31
CA GLY A 36 -2.78 -7.65 20.83
C GLY A 36 -2.47 -8.06 19.40
N VAL A 37 -2.75 -9.32 19.05
CA VAL A 37 -2.58 -9.80 17.68
C VAL A 37 -3.52 -9.07 16.71
N GLN A 38 -4.77 -8.84 17.10
CA GLN A 38 -5.73 -8.09 16.27
C GLN A 38 -5.29 -6.63 16.06
N ALA A 39 -4.76 -5.98 17.10
CA ALA A 39 -4.25 -4.61 16.99
C ALA A 39 -3.09 -4.52 15.99
N ILE A 40 -2.11 -5.43 16.08
CA ILE A 40 -0.98 -5.48 15.14
C ILE A 40 -1.47 -5.74 13.70
N ASN A 41 -2.37 -6.70 13.53
CA ASN A 41 -2.91 -7.03 12.21
C ASN A 41 -3.74 -5.88 11.62
N SER A 42 -4.49 -5.14 12.44
CA SER A 42 -5.26 -3.98 11.96
C SER A 42 -4.35 -2.84 11.51
N GLU A 43 -3.27 -2.58 12.24
CA GLU A 43 -2.27 -1.58 11.87
C GLU A 43 -1.54 -1.95 10.58
N ALA A 44 -1.12 -3.22 10.46
CA ALA A 44 -0.52 -3.72 9.23
C ALA A 44 -1.47 -3.56 8.02
N ARG A 45 -2.74 -3.94 8.17
CA ARG A 45 -3.75 -3.77 7.11
C ARG A 45 -3.95 -2.31 6.75
N ALA A 46 -4.07 -1.41 7.73
CA ALA A 46 -4.23 0.02 7.48
C ALA A 46 -3.03 0.59 6.71
N SER A 47 -1.82 0.15 7.02
CA SER A 47 -0.60 0.52 6.28
C SER A 47 -0.61 -0.01 4.85
N TYR A 48 -1.01 -1.27 4.63
CA TYR A 48 -1.14 -1.83 3.27
C TYR A 48 -2.24 -1.14 2.47
N ASP A 49 -3.39 -0.85 3.07
CA ASP A 49 -4.50 -0.15 2.41
C ASP A 49 -4.11 1.30 2.04
N ALA A 50 -3.36 1.98 2.90
CA ALA A 50 -2.82 3.31 2.60
C ALA A 50 -1.82 3.25 1.43
N ALA A 51 -0.92 2.27 1.43
CA ALA A 51 0.01 2.05 0.33
C ALA A 51 -0.73 1.71 -0.98
N ALA A 52 -1.71 0.81 -0.95
CA ALA A 52 -2.50 0.43 -2.11
C ALA A 52 -3.29 1.63 -2.68
N LYS A 53 -3.90 2.45 -1.82
CA LYS A 53 -4.58 3.68 -2.24
C LYS A 53 -3.62 4.68 -2.89
N THR A 54 -2.43 4.85 -2.33
CA THR A 54 -1.39 5.72 -2.90
C THR A 54 -0.95 5.23 -4.29
N LEU A 55 -0.92 3.91 -4.48
CA LEU A 55 -0.54 3.27 -5.74
C LEU A 55 -1.70 3.13 -6.74
N GLY A 56 -2.93 3.50 -6.36
CA GLY A 56 -4.13 3.28 -7.17
C GLY A 56 -4.47 1.80 -7.38
N GLU A 57 -3.90 0.91 -6.58
CA GLU A 57 -4.15 -0.52 -6.68
C GLU A 57 -5.60 -0.84 -6.29
N GLY A 58 -6.28 -1.64 -7.11
CA GLY A 58 -7.66 -2.08 -6.89
C GLY A 58 -8.76 -1.14 -7.39
N GLN A 59 -8.43 0.04 -7.93
CA GLN A 59 -9.42 0.94 -8.54
C GLN A 59 -9.58 0.72 -10.05
N TYR A 60 -8.54 0.18 -10.69
CA TYR A 60 -8.51 -0.02 -12.14
C TYR A 60 -7.93 -1.39 -12.49
N ASP A 61 -8.32 -1.91 -13.63
CA ASP A 61 -7.73 -3.13 -14.17
C ASP A 61 -6.25 -2.90 -14.54
N LEU A 62 -5.45 -3.93 -14.32
CA LEU A 62 -4.02 -3.89 -14.58
C LEU A 62 -3.65 -4.86 -15.69
N LEU A 63 -2.91 -4.38 -16.68
CA LEU A 63 -2.22 -5.25 -17.63
C LEU A 63 -0.83 -5.57 -17.09
N ILE A 64 -0.62 -6.84 -16.80
CA ILE A 64 0.66 -7.41 -16.35
C ILE A 64 1.21 -8.35 -17.41
N PRO A 65 2.53 -8.51 -17.52
CA PRO A 65 3.10 -9.42 -18.49
C PRO A 65 2.75 -10.87 -18.11
N LYS A 66 2.37 -11.67 -19.11
CA LYS A 66 2.06 -13.10 -18.91
C LYS A 66 3.31 -13.93 -18.57
N GLN A 67 4.45 -13.53 -19.06
CA GLN A 67 5.76 -14.14 -18.79
C GLN A 67 6.77 -13.04 -18.47
N GLY A 68 7.63 -13.29 -17.48
CA GLY A 68 8.57 -12.27 -17.02
C GLY A 68 7.94 -11.23 -16.10
N ASN A 69 8.65 -10.13 -15.87
CA ASN A 69 8.24 -9.05 -14.95
C ASN A 69 8.28 -7.67 -15.63
N ARG A 70 8.28 -7.63 -16.97
CA ARG A 70 8.49 -6.39 -17.71
C ARG A 70 7.68 -6.36 -19.00
N ILE A 71 7.17 -5.18 -19.32
CA ILE A 71 6.46 -4.88 -20.56
C ILE A 71 7.36 -3.97 -21.38
N PRO A 72 7.73 -4.33 -22.62
CA PRO A 72 8.46 -3.43 -23.52
C PRO A 72 7.66 -2.15 -23.77
N GLN A 73 8.33 -1.01 -23.86
CA GLN A 73 7.67 0.27 -24.09
C GLN A 73 6.91 0.29 -25.43
N ASP A 74 7.35 -0.47 -26.42
CA ASP A 74 6.67 -0.59 -27.72
C ASP A 74 5.24 -1.12 -27.60
N VAL A 75 4.98 -2.02 -26.63
CA VAL A 75 3.64 -2.55 -26.37
C VAL A 75 2.71 -1.43 -25.88
N TYR A 76 3.19 -0.58 -24.99
CA TYR A 76 2.44 0.59 -24.55
C TYR A 76 2.12 1.53 -25.73
N VAL A 77 3.12 1.84 -26.55
CA VAL A 77 2.95 2.70 -27.73
C VAL A 77 1.94 2.11 -28.71
N LEU A 78 2.00 0.78 -28.95
CA LEU A 78 1.06 0.07 -29.81
C LEU A 78 -0.38 0.18 -29.29
N LEU A 79 -0.58 -0.09 -28.00
CA LEU A 79 -1.90 0.01 -27.36
C LEU A 79 -2.47 1.43 -27.48
N ARG A 80 -1.65 2.45 -27.19
CA ARG A 80 -2.07 3.85 -27.32
C ARG A 80 -2.45 4.22 -28.77
N LYS A 81 -1.67 3.77 -29.76
CA LYS A 81 -1.98 3.98 -31.19
C LYS A 81 -3.25 3.24 -31.63
N SER A 82 -3.58 2.12 -30.98
CA SER A 82 -4.81 1.36 -31.22
C SER A 82 -6.04 1.93 -30.49
N GLY A 83 -5.90 3.07 -29.81
CA GLY A 83 -6.99 3.76 -29.12
C GLY A 83 -7.18 3.37 -27.66
N TRP A 84 -6.43 2.42 -27.13
CA TRP A 84 -6.54 2.00 -25.72
C TRP A 84 -6.14 3.12 -24.78
N LEU A 85 -6.95 3.35 -23.75
CA LEU A 85 -6.67 4.29 -22.69
C LEU A 85 -5.89 3.57 -21.59
N VAL A 86 -4.57 3.59 -21.70
CA VAL A 86 -3.65 2.95 -20.75
C VAL A 86 -2.66 3.97 -20.21
N SER A 87 -2.30 3.80 -18.93
CA SER A 87 -1.27 4.59 -18.25
C SER A 87 -0.10 3.70 -17.86
N PRO A 88 1.14 4.04 -18.22
CA PRO A 88 2.31 3.21 -17.95
C PRO A 88 2.80 3.42 -16.52
N VAL A 89 3.25 2.34 -15.90
CA VAL A 89 3.86 2.34 -14.57
C VAL A 89 5.15 1.56 -14.61
N ILE A 90 6.21 2.17 -14.09
CA ILE A 90 7.47 1.49 -13.80
C ILE A 90 7.66 1.39 -12.29
N GLU A 91 8.03 0.24 -11.82
CA GLU A 91 8.26 -0.03 -10.42
C GLU A 91 9.57 -0.76 -10.22
N ALA A 92 10.32 -0.32 -9.21
CA ALA A 92 11.52 -1.01 -8.76
C ALA A 92 11.70 -0.83 -7.26
N ARG A 93 12.48 -1.71 -6.67
CA ARG A 93 12.92 -1.60 -5.29
C ARG A 93 14.40 -1.23 -5.27
N ILE A 94 14.73 -0.16 -4.59
CA ILE A 94 16.10 0.25 -4.31
C ILE A 94 16.25 0.22 -2.79
N ASP A 95 17.08 -0.68 -2.29
CA ASP A 95 17.19 -0.99 -0.88
C ASP A 95 15.83 -1.30 -0.26
N ASP A 96 15.39 -0.50 0.73
CA ASP A 96 14.09 -0.64 1.38
C ASP A 96 13.01 0.26 0.79
N VAL A 97 13.31 1.03 -0.27
CA VAL A 97 12.38 1.97 -0.87
C VAL A 97 11.82 1.40 -2.17
N ARG A 98 10.50 1.44 -2.28
CA ARG A 98 9.75 1.14 -3.50
C ARG A 98 9.64 2.42 -4.34
N LEU A 99 10.38 2.45 -5.44
CA LEU A 99 10.38 3.58 -6.37
C LEU A 99 9.33 3.35 -7.45
N LEU A 100 8.42 4.30 -7.60
CA LEU A 100 7.30 4.25 -8.53
C LEU A 100 7.39 5.39 -9.53
N GLY A 101 7.45 5.06 -10.82
CA GLY A 101 7.37 6.01 -11.92
C GLY A 101 6.00 5.94 -12.59
N ILE A 102 5.33 7.07 -12.68
CA ILE A 102 4.02 7.21 -13.32
C ILE A 102 4.07 8.31 -14.38
N ASP A 103 3.29 8.15 -15.44
CA ASP A 103 3.09 9.22 -16.42
C ASP A 103 2.02 10.19 -15.91
N VAL A 104 2.44 11.38 -15.55
CA VAL A 104 1.57 12.43 -14.99
C VAL A 104 0.39 12.77 -15.89
N VAL A 105 0.61 12.74 -17.21
CA VAL A 105 -0.41 13.13 -18.18
C VAL A 105 -1.55 12.12 -18.27
N THR A 106 -1.21 10.82 -18.27
CA THR A 106 -2.20 9.75 -18.39
C THR A 106 -2.72 9.25 -17.06
N SER A 107 -1.95 9.39 -15.97
CA SER A 107 -2.33 8.93 -14.64
C SER A 107 -3.18 9.93 -13.86
N ALA A 108 -3.33 11.17 -14.31
CA ALA A 108 -4.15 12.18 -13.61
C ALA A 108 -5.59 11.70 -13.36
N THR A 109 -6.15 10.89 -14.26
CA THR A 109 -7.47 10.28 -14.10
C THR A 109 -7.44 9.05 -13.21
N ALA A 110 -6.34 8.29 -13.20
CA ALA A 110 -6.18 7.06 -12.45
C ALA A 110 -5.77 7.30 -10.98
N LEU A 111 -5.07 8.39 -10.71
CA LEU A 111 -4.53 8.73 -9.41
C LEU A 111 -4.87 10.20 -9.03
N PRO A 112 -6.16 10.52 -8.86
CA PRO A 112 -6.60 11.90 -8.61
C PRO A 112 -5.98 12.50 -7.34
N ASN A 113 -5.64 11.69 -6.37
CA ASN A 113 -5.00 12.16 -5.13
C ASN A 113 -3.57 12.66 -5.34
N LEU A 114 -2.86 12.14 -6.34
CA LEU A 114 -1.52 12.59 -6.71
C LEU A 114 -1.58 13.78 -7.68
N ALA A 115 -2.60 13.83 -8.55
CA ALA A 115 -2.79 14.92 -9.50
C ALA A 115 -3.36 16.19 -8.85
N ASN A 116 -4.19 16.04 -7.81
CA ASN A 116 -4.83 17.14 -7.08
C ASN A 116 -4.09 17.54 -5.80
N GLY A 117 -3.00 16.84 -5.46
CA GLY A 117 -2.12 17.22 -4.36
C GLY A 117 -1.48 18.59 -4.60
N GLN A 118 -1.14 19.29 -3.53
CA GLN A 118 -0.52 20.63 -3.59
C GLN A 118 0.83 20.66 -4.32
N SER A 119 1.34 19.50 -4.71
CA SER A 119 2.61 19.33 -5.41
C SER A 119 2.35 18.73 -6.79
N ALA A 120 2.30 19.58 -7.80
CA ALA A 120 2.32 19.09 -9.19
C ALA A 120 3.58 18.23 -9.39
N ILE A 121 3.41 16.98 -9.82
CA ILE A 121 4.55 16.10 -10.10
C ILE A 121 5.41 16.78 -11.18
N THR A 122 6.62 17.14 -10.77
CA THR A 122 7.60 17.80 -11.65
C THR A 122 8.54 16.74 -12.22
N TYR A 123 8.95 16.90 -13.48
CA TYR A 123 9.75 15.92 -14.22
C TYR A 123 11.09 15.50 -13.59
N ASP A 124 11.60 16.28 -12.61
CA ASP A 124 12.91 16.03 -11.97
C ASP A 124 12.82 15.89 -10.45
N THR A 125 11.62 15.65 -9.91
CA THR A 125 11.40 15.59 -8.47
C THR A 125 10.72 14.28 -8.08
N LEU A 126 11.24 13.65 -7.03
CA LEU A 126 10.59 12.53 -6.34
C LEU A 126 9.75 13.07 -5.19
N PHE A 127 8.63 12.43 -4.95
CA PHE A 127 7.74 12.69 -3.82
C PHE A 127 7.80 11.52 -2.87
N ALA A 128 8.00 11.77 -1.59
CA ALA A 128 8.09 10.74 -0.57
C ALA A 128 7.72 11.32 0.79
N ASN A 129 7.40 10.46 1.77
CA ASN A 129 7.28 10.92 3.15
C ASN A 129 8.66 11.33 3.72
N GLU A 130 8.66 11.98 4.88
CA GLU A 130 9.85 12.53 5.49
C GLU A 130 10.98 11.51 5.71
N GLU A 131 10.64 10.31 6.20
CA GLU A 131 11.61 9.23 6.42
C GLU A 131 12.20 8.71 5.11
N THR A 132 11.35 8.47 4.11
CA THR A 132 11.78 7.95 2.81
C THR A 132 12.54 8.99 2.00
N ALA A 133 12.19 10.27 2.14
CA ALA A 133 12.86 11.38 1.47
C ALA A 133 14.36 11.41 1.77
N LEU A 134 14.74 11.14 3.03
CA LEU A 134 16.15 11.07 3.42
C LEU A 134 16.89 9.95 2.69
N LYS A 135 16.24 8.81 2.46
CA LYS A 135 16.84 7.64 1.79
C LYS A 135 17.02 7.84 0.30
N VAL A 136 16.13 8.59 -0.35
CA VAL A 136 16.18 8.81 -1.82
C VAL A 136 16.75 10.15 -2.25
N SER A 137 17.14 11.02 -1.32
CA SER A 137 17.70 12.33 -1.59
C SER A 137 18.97 12.33 -2.45
N MET A 138 19.70 11.20 -2.45
CA MET A 138 20.90 11.02 -3.31
C MET A 138 20.54 10.68 -4.76
N LEU A 139 19.31 10.28 -5.07
CA LEU A 139 18.89 9.84 -6.39
C LEU A 139 18.35 11.00 -7.25
N ALA A 140 17.63 11.93 -6.65
CA ALA A 140 17.02 13.09 -7.30
C ALA A 140 16.61 14.15 -6.26
N ASN A 141 16.10 15.29 -6.73
CA ASN A 141 15.42 16.24 -5.85
C ASN A 141 14.21 15.60 -5.22
N VAL A 142 13.95 15.85 -3.94
CA VAL A 142 12.83 15.23 -3.21
C VAL A 142 11.96 16.31 -2.59
N THR A 143 10.66 16.18 -2.81
CA THR A 143 9.63 16.95 -2.12
C THR A 143 8.94 16.05 -1.09
N VAL A 144 8.85 16.53 0.15
CA VAL A 144 8.20 15.78 1.22
C VAL A 144 6.68 15.92 1.10
N ASP A 145 6.00 14.79 0.99
CA ASP A 145 4.54 14.70 1.00
C ASP A 145 4.09 13.65 2.03
N LYS A 146 3.40 14.10 3.07
CA LYS A 146 2.93 13.26 4.18
C LYS A 146 1.81 12.30 3.78
N SER A 147 1.18 12.50 2.63
CA SER A 147 0.14 11.59 2.11
C SER A 147 0.72 10.29 1.55
N ILE A 148 2.01 10.28 1.25
CA ILE A 148 2.70 9.11 0.71
C ILE A 148 3.13 8.19 1.86
N ALA A 149 2.82 6.89 1.69
CA ALA A 149 3.16 5.89 2.69
C ALA A 149 4.68 5.74 2.87
N PRO A 150 5.16 5.41 4.07
CA PRO A 150 6.57 5.12 4.32
C PRO A 150 7.11 4.01 3.41
N GLY A 151 8.37 4.17 2.97
CA GLY A 151 9.02 3.21 2.08
C GLY A 151 8.61 3.31 0.61
N ILE A 152 7.84 4.35 0.23
CA ILE A 152 7.44 4.60 -1.16
C ILE A 152 7.95 5.96 -1.60
N ALA A 153 8.52 6.02 -2.80
CA ALA A 153 8.86 7.25 -3.49
C ALA A 153 8.23 7.25 -4.89
N ILE A 154 7.59 8.35 -5.26
CA ILE A 154 6.85 8.49 -6.51
C ILE A 154 7.44 9.62 -7.33
N GLY A 155 7.61 9.42 -8.62
CA GLY A 155 8.09 10.45 -9.53
C GLY A 155 7.55 10.27 -10.95
N ASP A 156 7.93 11.21 -11.81
CA ASP A 156 7.67 11.07 -13.24
C ASP A 156 8.34 9.82 -13.81
N ILE A 157 7.66 9.15 -14.74
CA ILE A 157 8.16 7.91 -15.33
C ILE A 157 9.52 8.10 -16.01
N GLY A 158 9.75 9.23 -16.69
CA GLY A 158 11.03 9.53 -17.33
C GLY A 158 12.16 9.74 -16.32
N LEU A 159 11.90 10.31 -15.14
CA LEU A 159 12.87 10.42 -14.07
C LEU A 159 13.24 9.04 -13.53
N VAL A 160 12.24 8.21 -13.25
CA VAL A 160 12.45 6.87 -12.70
C VAL A 160 13.17 5.97 -13.70
N GLN A 161 12.86 6.06 -15.00
CA GLN A 161 13.59 5.36 -16.06
C GLN A 161 15.07 5.76 -16.09
N ARG A 162 15.39 7.04 -15.96
CA ARG A 162 16.78 7.54 -15.87
C ARG A 162 17.50 7.00 -14.65
N ILE A 163 16.87 7.02 -13.47
CA ILE A 163 17.46 6.48 -12.23
C ILE A 163 17.73 4.98 -12.36
N LEU A 164 16.77 4.23 -12.91
CA LEU A 164 16.87 2.78 -13.07
C LEU A 164 17.70 2.35 -14.29
N LYS A 165 18.05 3.29 -15.19
CA LYS A 165 18.74 3.04 -16.47
C LYS A 165 18.07 1.97 -17.31
N ARG A 166 16.72 2.05 -17.42
CA ARG A 166 15.91 1.09 -18.18
C ARG A 166 14.65 1.76 -18.75
N ASP A 167 14.16 1.26 -19.89
CA ASP A 167 13.02 1.82 -20.65
C ASP A 167 11.76 0.94 -20.57
N ASP A 168 11.85 -0.25 -19.93
CA ASP A 168 10.74 -1.15 -19.81
C ASP A 168 9.76 -0.71 -18.70
N LEU A 169 8.54 -1.22 -18.78
CA LEU A 169 7.45 -0.95 -17.85
C LEU A 169 7.19 -2.18 -16.98
N THR A 170 6.66 -1.98 -15.80
CA THR A 170 6.29 -3.08 -14.91
C THR A 170 4.83 -3.50 -15.14
N ARG A 171 3.94 -2.55 -15.35
CA ARG A 171 2.52 -2.76 -15.60
C ARG A 171 1.91 -1.58 -16.35
N LEU A 172 0.71 -1.79 -16.91
CA LEU A 172 -0.12 -0.72 -17.46
C LEU A 172 -1.44 -0.69 -16.68
N ILE A 173 -1.90 0.49 -16.34
CA ILE A 173 -3.22 0.72 -15.73
C ILE A 173 -4.20 0.94 -16.87
N LEU A 174 -5.30 0.19 -16.90
CA LEU A 174 -6.41 0.44 -17.80
C LEU A 174 -7.28 1.54 -17.21
N LEU A 175 -7.44 2.64 -17.95
CA LEU A 175 -8.33 3.71 -17.56
C LEU A 175 -9.79 3.32 -17.85
N PRO A 176 -10.77 3.89 -17.13
CA PRO A 176 -12.18 3.66 -17.43
C PRO A 176 -12.56 4.19 -18.82
N ASN A 177 -13.67 3.70 -19.37
CA ASN A 177 -14.21 4.12 -20.67
C ASN A 177 -13.30 3.77 -21.87
N GLN A 178 -12.87 2.51 -21.93
CA GLN A 178 -12.16 1.98 -23.10
C GLN A 178 -13.04 2.09 -24.36
N PRO A 179 -12.46 2.32 -25.56
CA PRO A 179 -13.20 2.44 -26.82
C PRO A 179 -13.91 1.14 -27.22
#